data_e37304940fee7a0019afbbfa90d828d9
#
_entry.id   e37304940fee7a0019afbbfa90d828d9
#
_cell.length_a   1.000
_cell.length_b   1.000
_cell.length_c   1.000
_cell.angle_alpha   90.00
_cell.angle_beta   90.00
_cell.angle_gamma   90.00
#
_symmetry.space_group_name_H-M   'P 1'
#
loop_
_entity.id
_entity.type
_entity.pdbx_description
1 polymer ?
#
loop_
_entity_poly.entity_id
_entity_poly.type
_entity_poly.pdbx_seq_one_letter_code
_entity_poly.pdbx_strand_id
1 'polypeptide(L)'
;MGLIWLGLLVAGSWPPRADAAPAKLGRHPKWPQGTEVLSFENLEGIILVEARLHGTRVADTTGTLALDTGAGYLALGHDLAFALGLDDSVPESDAIEFTARPLPRLELGSIQIDQVSPVLGIDVEMIRQVTDRPVAGLLGQRVVGSRVVYIDYRAGQVALIPGSSERDESIQRAVPKDDIGSKSDGEPADSVASSRAELRAVLSRNAVPVPFRLLGDGKMLVRGRVSIPFPPRFSPWLTLVIDTGSTKCVLFEEALADFAASTRPWPALRGLQAPTLVGASSARLARVPYLELEAVGRDLRRAGVDAAVMQSPLSGVLSRAVGEPVHGLLGYSFLRHFRATIDYPRHVMWLDPQPGGWDDRPYEYSHVGLQLERRGAALRVIAVAEGSPADKAGILPGDEVVAVDEEQVSGLDLLTVTRRLEGPPGTRTAITLRRGSVERTYSLVRRRLL
;
A
#
# COMPACT_ATOMS: atom_id res chain seq x y z
N MET A 1 -0.10 7.41 -15.11
CA MET A 1 -1.17 7.28 -14.10
C MET A 1 -1.35 5.81 -13.79
N GLY A 2 -1.01 5.37 -12.64
CA GLY A 2 -1.16 3.98 -12.26
C GLY A 2 -1.13 3.90 -10.76
N LEU A 3 -2.28 3.79 -10.15
CA LEU A 3 -2.45 3.37 -8.78
C LEU A 3 -2.74 1.88 -8.81
N ILE A 4 -1.95 1.12 -8.09
CA ILE A 4 -2.23 -0.29 -7.88
C ILE A 4 -2.61 -0.48 -6.43
N TRP A 5 -3.80 -0.97 -6.26
CA TRP A 5 -4.27 -1.55 -5.02
C TRP A 5 -4.20 -3.08 -5.13
N LEU A 6 -3.26 -3.69 -4.44
CA LEU A 6 -3.24 -5.11 -4.25
C LEU A 6 -3.82 -5.44 -2.88
N GLY A 7 -5.11 -5.33 -2.77
CA GLY A 7 -5.84 -5.89 -1.65
C GLY A 7 -5.86 -7.42 -1.76
N LEU A 8 -4.77 -8.09 -1.43
CA LEU A 8 -4.83 -9.47 -1.02
C LEU A 8 -5.25 -9.45 0.45
N LEU A 9 -6.55 -9.33 0.67
CA LEU A 9 -7.14 -9.39 1.99
C LEU A 9 -6.99 -10.79 2.55
N VAL A 10 -5.96 -10.96 3.33
CA VAL A 10 -5.87 -12.00 4.34
C VAL A 10 -5.62 -11.28 5.65
N ALA A 11 -6.67 -10.98 6.32
CA ALA A 11 -6.70 -10.10 7.47
C ALA A 11 -6.85 -10.86 8.79
N GLY A 12 -6.27 -10.42 9.86
CA GLY A 12 -6.42 -11.01 11.16
C GLY A 12 -6.38 -10.03 12.34
N SER A 13 -7.33 -10.02 13.29
CA SER A 13 -7.18 -9.45 14.62
C SER A 13 -7.46 -10.45 15.71
N TRP A 14 -6.64 -10.38 16.72
CA TRP A 14 -6.85 -10.87 18.07
C TRP A 14 -7.64 -9.80 18.85
N PRO A 15 -8.56 -10.17 19.74
CA PRO A 15 -9.02 -9.23 20.74
C PRO A 15 -7.79 -8.75 21.52
N PRO A 16 -7.74 -7.51 22.00
CA PRO A 16 -6.62 -7.06 22.80
C PRO A 16 -6.45 -8.07 23.94
N ARG A 17 -5.32 -8.75 24.02
CA ARG A 17 -4.89 -9.38 25.26
C ARG A 17 -4.82 -8.26 26.27
N ALA A 18 -5.82 -8.16 27.12
CA ALA A 18 -5.68 -7.49 28.39
C ALA A 18 -4.55 -8.21 29.11
N ASP A 19 -3.38 -7.72 29.24
CA ASP A 19 -2.19 -8.25 29.95
C ASP A 19 -0.92 -8.54 29.12
N ALA A 20 -0.81 -8.15 27.86
CA ALA A 20 0.52 -7.92 27.32
C ALA A 20 0.90 -6.48 27.70
N ALA A 21 1.71 -6.33 28.75
CA ALA A 21 2.35 -5.04 29.00
C ALA A 21 2.94 -4.51 27.69
N PRO A 22 2.69 -3.25 27.30
CA PRO A 22 3.18 -2.73 26.04
C PRO A 22 4.69 -2.96 26.03
N ALA A 23 5.15 -3.76 25.06
CA ALA A 23 6.59 -3.91 24.82
C ALA A 23 7.13 -2.49 24.82
N LYS A 24 8.15 -2.19 25.66
CA LYS A 24 8.71 -0.84 25.80
C LYS A 24 8.93 -0.30 24.41
N LEU A 25 8.00 0.53 23.93
CA LEU A 25 8.11 1.25 22.68
C LEU A 25 9.44 1.95 22.76
N GLY A 26 10.33 1.69 21.80
CA GLY A 26 11.60 2.39 21.70
C GLY A 26 11.31 3.88 21.80
N ARG A 27 12.23 4.65 22.40
CA ARG A 27 12.04 6.11 22.61
C ARG A 27 11.42 6.71 21.37
N HIS A 28 10.26 7.39 21.52
CA HIS A 28 9.68 8.18 20.44
C HIS A 28 10.75 9.12 19.90
N PRO A 29 10.83 9.30 18.57
CA PRO A 29 11.75 10.27 18.00
C PRO A 29 11.54 11.65 18.63
N LYS A 30 12.62 12.39 18.81
CA LYS A 30 12.49 13.82 19.13
C LYS A 30 12.19 14.53 17.82
N TRP A 31 10.94 14.87 17.63
CA TRP A 31 10.50 15.52 16.41
C TRP A 31 11.12 16.92 16.26
N PRO A 32 11.59 17.29 15.07
CA PRO A 32 11.91 18.68 14.72
C PRO A 32 10.72 19.61 14.93
N GLN A 33 11.00 20.88 15.20
CA GLN A 33 9.94 21.90 15.33
C GLN A 33 9.10 21.98 14.06
N GLY A 34 7.79 22.15 14.19
CA GLY A 34 6.86 22.19 13.05
C GLY A 34 6.49 20.82 12.45
N THR A 35 6.90 19.72 13.10
CA THR A 35 6.46 18.37 12.70
C THR A 35 5.02 18.16 13.11
N GLU A 36 4.19 17.75 12.16
CA GLU A 36 2.84 17.23 12.42
C GLU A 36 2.88 15.71 12.53
N VAL A 37 2.30 15.16 13.59
CA VAL A 37 2.21 13.72 13.83
C VAL A 37 0.75 13.30 13.76
N LEU A 38 0.42 12.51 12.75
CA LEU A 38 -0.91 11.98 12.52
C LEU A 38 -0.96 10.52 12.95
N SER A 39 -1.99 10.16 13.69
CA SER A 39 -2.34 8.74 13.86
C SER A 39 -3.07 8.25 12.64
N PHE A 40 -2.84 6.99 12.27
CA PHE A 40 -3.54 6.38 11.13
C PHE A 40 -4.11 5.01 11.49
N GLU A 41 -5.20 4.64 10.82
CA GLU A 41 -5.67 3.27 10.78
C GLU A 41 -4.84 2.49 9.76
N ASN A 42 -4.16 1.42 10.22
CA ASN A 42 -3.40 0.53 9.36
C ASN A 42 -4.29 -0.63 8.89
N LEU A 43 -4.81 -0.52 7.68
CA LEU A 43 -5.58 -1.60 7.06
C LEU A 43 -4.69 -2.41 6.12
N GLU A 44 -4.03 -3.42 6.66
CA GLU A 44 -3.16 -4.31 5.88
C GLU A 44 -2.05 -3.58 5.10
N GLY A 45 -1.56 -2.48 5.68
CA GLY A 45 -0.56 -1.62 5.05
C GLY A 45 -1.12 -0.37 4.39
N ILE A 46 -2.43 -0.29 4.20
CA ILE A 46 -3.07 0.93 3.74
C ILE A 46 -3.12 1.90 4.91
N ILE A 47 -2.56 3.06 4.71
CA ILE A 47 -2.45 4.12 5.71
C ILE A 47 -3.61 5.08 5.52
N LEU A 48 -4.63 5.00 6.38
CA LEU A 48 -5.77 5.91 6.34
C LEU A 48 -5.58 7.06 7.31
N VAL A 49 -5.56 8.29 6.78
CA VAL A 49 -5.45 9.52 7.54
C VAL A 49 -6.69 10.39 7.36
N GLU A 50 -7.08 11.09 8.41
CA GLU A 50 -8.16 12.07 8.34
C GLU A 50 -7.64 13.39 7.76
N ALA A 51 -8.43 13.99 6.87
CA ALA A 51 -8.15 15.26 6.25
C ALA A 51 -9.39 16.14 6.22
N ARG A 52 -9.21 17.46 6.36
CA ARG A 52 -10.28 18.44 6.13
C ARG A 52 -10.09 19.06 4.76
N LEU A 53 -11.15 19.05 3.98
CA LEU A 53 -11.20 19.51 2.59
C LEU A 53 -12.11 20.74 2.53
N HIS A 54 -11.61 21.85 2.01
CA HIS A 54 -12.35 23.09 1.85
C HIS A 54 -12.71 23.27 0.37
N GLY A 55 -13.99 23.32 0.07
CA GLY A 55 -14.50 23.51 -1.28
C GLY A 55 -15.09 24.90 -1.52
N THR A 56 -15.57 25.13 -2.71
CA THR A 56 -16.30 26.35 -3.09
C THR A 56 -17.81 26.21 -2.95
N ARG A 57 -18.36 25.00 -3.07
CA ARG A 57 -19.80 24.72 -2.92
C ARG A 57 -20.16 24.26 -1.51
N VAL A 58 -19.34 23.39 -0.95
CA VAL A 58 -19.44 22.94 0.44
C VAL A 58 -18.26 23.53 1.19
N ALA A 59 -18.53 24.24 2.29
CA ALA A 59 -17.51 25.00 2.99
C ALA A 59 -16.40 24.10 3.53
N ASP A 60 -16.77 23.08 4.31
CA ASP A 60 -15.81 22.20 4.99
C ASP A 60 -16.34 20.75 4.97
N THR A 61 -15.48 19.81 4.60
CA THR A 61 -15.77 18.38 4.64
C THR A 61 -14.58 17.64 5.24
N THR A 62 -14.84 16.76 6.18
CA THR A 62 -13.83 15.80 6.65
C THR A 62 -13.91 14.54 5.82
N GLY A 63 -12.77 14.05 5.38
CA GLY A 63 -12.68 12.82 4.60
C GLY A 63 -11.48 11.98 5.01
N THR A 64 -11.59 10.68 4.87
CA THR A 64 -10.49 9.75 5.07
C THR A 64 -9.74 9.56 3.75
N LEU A 65 -8.45 9.89 3.74
CA LEU A 65 -7.58 9.71 2.57
C LEU A 65 -6.58 8.58 2.81
N ALA A 66 -6.33 7.78 1.79
CA ALA A 66 -5.25 6.80 1.82
C ALA A 66 -3.93 7.46 1.39
N LEU A 67 -2.91 7.40 2.26
CA LEU A 67 -1.56 7.86 1.90
C LEU A 67 -0.93 6.89 0.92
N ASP A 68 -0.72 7.36 -0.30
CA ASP A 68 -0.25 6.54 -1.41
C ASP A 68 0.95 7.18 -2.12
N THR A 69 2.14 6.63 -1.89
CA THR A 69 3.37 7.10 -2.53
C THR A 69 3.49 6.65 -3.99
N GLY A 70 2.66 5.72 -4.44
CA GLY A 70 2.50 5.34 -5.85
C GLY A 70 1.64 6.34 -6.64
N ALA A 71 0.85 7.19 -5.92
CA ALA A 71 0.08 8.27 -6.50
C ALA A 71 0.89 9.57 -6.57
N GLY A 72 0.86 10.22 -7.72
CA GLY A 72 1.54 11.51 -7.89
C GLY A 72 0.74 12.70 -7.32
N TYR A 73 -0.56 12.63 -7.33
CA TYR A 73 -1.46 13.75 -7.06
C TYR A 73 -2.44 13.44 -5.93
N LEU A 74 -3.08 14.47 -5.39
CA LEU A 74 -4.32 14.30 -4.65
C LEU A 74 -5.37 13.74 -5.62
N ALA A 75 -6.03 12.65 -5.22
CA ALA A 75 -7.13 12.11 -5.96
C ALA A 75 -8.38 12.03 -5.06
N LEU A 76 -9.52 12.46 -5.54
CA LEU A 76 -10.79 12.47 -4.81
C LEU A 76 -11.85 11.69 -5.58
N GLY A 77 -12.80 11.09 -4.86
CA GLY A 77 -13.96 10.51 -5.50
C GLY A 77 -14.72 11.54 -6.34
N HIS A 78 -15.18 11.17 -7.53
CA HIS A 78 -15.89 12.07 -8.45
C HIS A 78 -17.04 12.82 -7.77
N ASP A 79 -17.87 12.13 -6.97
CA ASP A 79 -18.96 12.72 -6.21
C ASP A 79 -18.48 13.80 -5.25
N LEU A 80 -17.37 13.54 -4.55
CA LEU A 80 -16.78 14.48 -3.61
C LEU A 80 -16.16 15.68 -4.34
N ALA A 81 -15.43 15.45 -5.44
CA ALA A 81 -14.86 16.51 -6.26
C ALA A 81 -15.96 17.46 -6.77
N PHE A 82 -17.08 16.91 -7.25
CA PHE A 82 -18.25 17.70 -7.63
C PHE A 82 -18.87 18.45 -6.45
N ALA A 83 -19.09 17.79 -5.31
CA ALA A 83 -19.64 18.42 -4.12
C ALA A 83 -18.78 19.58 -3.61
N LEU A 84 -17.45 19.44 -3.65
CA LEU A 84 -16.50 20.49 -3.30
C LEU A 84 -16.42 21.63 -4.35
N GLY A 85 -17.06 21.48 -5.52
CA GLY A 85 -17.06 22.48 -6.60
C GLY A 85 -15.80 22.48 -7.46
N LEU A 86 -15.06 21.37 -7.48
CA LEU A 86 -13.88 21.23 -8.32
C LEU A 86 -14.23 20.91 -9.77
N ASP A 87 -15.41 20.34 -10.01
CA ASP A 87 -15.95 20.02 -11.31
C ASP A 87 -17.39 20.55 -11.46
N ASP A 88 -17.86 20.72 -12.70
CA ASP A 88 -19.20 21.21 -12.99
C ASP A 88 -20.24 20.07 -13.07
N SER A 89 -19.80 18.84 -13.26
CA SER A 89 -20.62 17.63 -13.30
C SER A 89 -19.86 16.43 -12.75
N VAL A 90 -20.58 15.38 -12.36
CA VAL A 90 -19.99 14.06 -12.10
C VAL A 90 -19.83 13.39 -13.46
N PRO A 91 -18.64 12.86 -13.81
CA PRO A 91 -18.42 12.13 -15.05
C PRO A 91 -19.34 10.91 -15.15
N GLU A 92 -19.80 10.58 -16.37
CA GLU A 92 -20.58 9.36 -16.63
C GLU A 92 -19.73 8.08 -16.64
N SER A 93 -18.41 8.22 -16.65
CA SER A 93 -17.45 7.10 -16.69
C SER A 93 -16.54 7.11 -15.47
N ASP A 94 -16.02 5.92 -15.13
CA ASP A 94 -15.02 5.74 -14.06
C ASP A 94 -13.61 6.18 -14.50
N ALA A 95 -13.50 7.01 -15.53
CA ALA A 95 -12.23 7.49 -16.05
C ALA A 95 -11.50 8.35 -15.01
N ILE A 96 -10.19 8.20 -14.95
CA ILE A 96 -9.33 9.05 -14.12
C ILE A 96 -9.07 10.34 -14.89
N GLU A 97 -9.58 11.45 -14.39
CA GLU A 97 -9.49 12.75 -15.06
C GLU A 97 -9.02 13.84 -14.08
N PHE A 98 -8.36 14.87 -14.61
CA PHE A 98 -8.06 16.05 -13.80
C PHE A 98 -9.32 16.87 -13.57
N THR A 99 -9.50 17.34 -12.33
CA THR A 99 -10.59 18.27 -12.01
C THR A 99 -10.40 19.61 -12.71
N ALA A 100 -11.52 20.29 -13.02
CA ALA A 100 -11.50 21.58 -13.70
C ALA A 100 -10.89 22.71 -12.84
N ARG A 101 -10.96 22.56 -11.52
CA ARG A 101 -10.50 23.58 -10.54
C ARG A 101 -9.62 22.95 -9.46
N PRO A 102 -8.70 23.74 -8.87
CA PRO A 102 -7.92 23.29 -7.71
C PRO A 102 -8.81 23.12 -6.49
N LEU A 103 -8.38 22.28 -5.54
CA LEU A 103 -8.96 22.29 -4.19
C LEU A 103 -8.45 23.54 -3.45
N PRO A 104 -9.34 24.43 -2.98
CA PRO A 104 -8.95 25.68 -2.34
C PRO A 104 -8.03 25.48 -1.14
N ARG A 105 -8.31 24.47 -0.29
CA ARG A 105 -7.47 24.13 0.86
C ARG A 105 -7.64 22.69 1.29
N LEU A 106 -6.53 22.09 1.69
CA LEU A 106 -6.44 20.79 2.36
C LEU A 106 -5.77 20.98 3.71
N GLU A 107 -6.34 20.42 4.78
CA GLU A 107 -5.72 20.40 6.11
C GLU A 107 -5.41 18.96 6.55
N LEU A 108 -4.19 18.75 7.02
CA LEU A 108 -3.70 17.50 7.61
C LEU A 108 -3.21 17.80 9.03
N GLY A 109 -4.07 17.60 10.03
CA GLY A 109 -3.82 18.09 11.38
C GLY A 109 -3.67 19.62 11.40
N SER A 110 -2.51 20.13 11.82
CA SER A 110 -2.20 21.57 11.84
C SER A 110 -1.62 22.10 10.50
N ILE A 111 -1.31 21.20 9.56
CA ILE A 111 -0.75 21.59 8.26
C ILE A 111 -1.88 22.03 7.34
N GLN A 112 -1.74 23.24 6.79
CA GLN A 112 -2.62 23.79 5.76
C GLN A 112 -1.89 23.86 4.42
N ILE A 113 -2.53 23.39 3.36
CA ILE A 113 -2.03 23.41 1.99
C ILE A 113 -3.09 24.10 1.14
N ASP A 114 -2.79 25.31 0.70
CA ASP A 114 -3.70 26.11 -0.12
C ASP A 114 -3.50 25.79 -1.61
N GLN A 115 -4.58 25.91 -2.39
CA GLN A 115 -4.60 25.79 -3.85
C GLN A 115 -3.96 24.49 -4.35
N VAL A 116 -4.41 23.33 -3.79
CA VAL A 116 -3.90 22.03 -4.22
C VAL A 116 -4.27 21.78 -5.68
N SER A 117 -3.26 21.67 -6.54
CA SER A 117 -3.45 21.47 -7.99
C SER A 117 -2.25 20.73 -8.58
N PRO A 118 -2.45 19.86 -9.57
CA PRO A 118 -3.74 19.37 -10.02
C PRO A 118 -4.36 18.36 -9.05
N VAL A 119 -5.68 18.21 -9.10
CA VAL A 119 -6.45 17.16 -8.41
C VAL A 119 -6.99 16.18 -9.44
N LEU A 120 -7.03 14.90 -9.11
CA LEU A 120 -7.65 13.87 -9.94
C LEU A 120 -9.03 13.50 -9.39
N GLY A 121 -10.01 13.39 -10.27
CA GLY A 121 -11.26 12.68 -10.03
C GLY A 121 -11.07 11.20 -10.32
N ILE A 122 -11.48 10.32 -9.41
CA ILE A 122 -11.35 8.86 -9.55
C ILE A 122 -12.62 8.15 -9.04
N ASP A 123 -12.85 6.92 -9.51
CA ASP A 123 -13.74 6.01 -8.81
C ASP A 123 -13.04 5.44 -7.56
N VAL A 124 -13.61 5.69 -6.38
CA VAL A 124 -13.09 5.21 -5.10
C VAL A 124 -13.82 3.95 -4.60
N GLU A 125 -14.82 3.47 -5.32
CA GLU A 125 -15.67 2.37 -4.86
C GLU A 125 -14.87 1.08 -4.64
N MET A 126 -13.96 0.76 -5.53
CA MET A 126 -13.08 -0.39 -5.36
C MET A 126 -12.25 -0.30 -4.05
N ILE A 127 -11.74 0.90 -3.73
CA ILE A 127 -10.99 1.13 -2.50
C ILE A 127 -11.89 0.93 -1.28
N ARG A 128 -13.12 1.43 -1.31
CA ARG A 128 -14.11 1.24 -0.25
C ARG A 128 -14.48 -0.23 -0.06
N GLN A 129 -14.65 -0.98 -1.15
CA GLN A 129 -14.97 -2.41 -1.11
C GLN A 129 -13.87 -3.26 -0.48
N VAL A 130 -12.61 -2.96 -0.75
CA VAL A 130 -11.48 -3.72 -0.19
C VAL A 130 -11.07 -3.26 1.20
N THR A 131 -11.30 -2.00 1.55
CA THR A 131 -11.00 -1.48 2.89
C THR A 131 -12.17 -1.61 3.86
N ASP A 132 -13.39 -1.71 3.32
CA ASP A 132 -14.62 -1.59 4.09
C ASP A 132 -14.66 -0.27 4.93
N ARG A 133 -14.14 0.81 4.34
CA ARG A 133 -14.06 2.14 4.93
C ARG A 133 -14.53 3.20 3.96
N PRO A 134 -15.09 4.32 4.44
CA PRO A 134 -15.56 5.43 3.60
C PRO A 134 -14.39 6.28 3.10
N VAL A 135 -13.51 5.66 2.30
CA VAL A 135 -12.36 6.35 1.73
C VAL A 135 -12.86 7.42 0.76
N ALA A 136 -12.39 8.64 0.94
CA ALA A 136 -12.72 9.80 0.16
C ALA A 136 -11.78 10.01 -1.04
N GLY A 137 -10.58 9.44 -0.99
CA GLY A 137 -9.56 9.60 -2.02
C GLY A 137 -8.17 9.16 -1.58
N LEU A 138 -7.17 9.63 -2.32
CA LEU A 138 -5.77 9.28 -2.14
C LEU A 138 -4.93 10.54 -1.92
N LEU A 139 -4.03 10.47 -0.95
CA LEU A 139 -3.07 11.50 -0.64
C LEU A 139 -1.75 11.17 -1.34
N GLY A 140 -1.55 11.75 -2.51
CA GLY A 140 -0.38 11.49 -3.34
C GLY A 140 0.84 12.33 -2.97
N GLN A 141 1.96 11.99 -3.60
CA GLN A 141 3.28 12.54 -3.30
C GLN A 141 3.33 14.08 -3.40
N ARG A 142 2.72 14.70 -4.42
CA ARG A 142 2.81 16.16 -4.59
C ARG A 142 2.22 16.97 -3.44
N VAL A 143 1.36 16.36 -2.62
CA VAL A 143 0.80 17.00 -1.43
C VAL A 143 1.80 17.00 -0.28
N VAL A 144 2.56 15.92 -0.13
CA VAL A 144 3.49 15.72 0.98
C VAL A 144 4.97 15.88 0.61
N GLY A 145 5.27 16.02 -0.68
CA GLY A 145 6.64 15.90 -1.23
C GLY A 145 7.57 17.09 -0.94
N SER A 146 7.06 18.21 -0.40
CA SER A 146 7.90 19.27 0.14
C SER A 146 8.43 18.96 1.55
N ARG A 147 8.02 17.83 2.13
CA ARG A 147 8.30 17.42 3.50
C ARG A 147 9.07 16.10 3.53
N VAL A 148 9.58 15.78 4.71
CA VAL A 148 10.03 14.43 5.01
C VAL A 148 8.85 13.66 5.62
N VAL A 149 8.53 12.50 5.07
CA VAL A 149 7.42 11.66 5.53
C VAL A 149 7.98 10.48 6.31
N TYR A 150 7.71 10.44 7.61
CA TYR A 150 8.04 9.30 8.47
C TYR A 150 6.81 8.40 8.64
N ILE A 151 6.99 7.09 8.52
CA ILE A 151 5.92 6.09 8.66
C ILE A 151 6.37 5.02 9.64
N ASP A 152 5.60 4.82 10.71
CA ASP A 152 5.74 3.69 11.64
C ASP A 152 4.45 2.87 11.65
N TYR A 153 4.42 1.79 10.89
CA TYR A 153 3.26 0.90 10.79
C TYR A 153 2.91 0.25 12.12
N ARG A 154 3.90 -0.03 12.97
CA ARG A 154 3.69 -0.65 14.27
C ARG A 154 3.05 0.30 15.27
N ALA A 155 3.45 1.56 15.22
CA ALA A 155 2.89 2.61 16.07
C ALA A 155 1.59 3.20 15.51
N GLY A 156 1.25 2.95 14.23
CA GLY A 156 0.13 3.59 13.55
C GLY A 156 0.34 5.11 13.43
N GLN A 157 1.56 5.56 13.11
CA GLN A 157 1.92 6.97 13.07
C GLN A 157 2.59 7.37 11.75
N VAL A 158 2.13 8.49 11.20
CA VAL A 158 2.81 9.24 10.13
C VAL A 158 3.24 10.57 10.71
N ALA A 159 4.51 10.96 10.51
CA ALA A 159 4.95 12.30 10.83
C ALA A 159 5.36 13.06 9.55
N LEU A 160 4.81 14.26 9.40
CA LEU A 160 5.14 15.18 8.32
C LEU A 160 6.13 16.21 8.86
N ILE A 161 7.40 15.99 8.60
CA ILE A 161 8.52 16.81 9.09
C ILE A 161 8.79 17.92 8.07
N PRO A 162 8.97 19.19 8.47
CA PRO A 162 9.32 20.26 7.54
C PRO A 162 10.59 19.91 6.74
N GLY A 163 10.56 20.12 5.44
CA GLY A 163 11.76 20.08 4.60
C GLY A 163 12.65 21.30 4.86
N SER A 164 13.93 21.24 4.50
CA SER A 164 14.80 22.43 4.60
C SER A 164 14.39 23.49 3.58
N SER A 165 14.31 24.72 4.02
CA SER A 165 13.73 25.86 3.30
C SER A 165 14.49 26.33 2.05
N GLU A 166 15.62 25.75 1.68
CA GLU A 166 16.44 26.22 0.57
C GLU A 166 15.96 25.81 -0.84
N ARG A 167 14.94 24.93 -0.94
CA ARG A 167 14.40 24.47 -2.26
C ARG A 167 12.89 24.69 -2.45
N ASP A 168 12.21 25.31 -1.51
CA ASP A 168 10.73 25.31 -1.46
C ASP A 168 10.05 26.17 -2.55
N GLU A 169 10.69 27.22 -3.05
CA GLU A 169 10.06 28.13 -4.03
C GLU A 169 10.13 27.65 -5.48
N SER A 170 11.06 26.75 -5.83
CA SER A 170 11.24 26.30 -7.20
C SER A 170 10.33 25.13 -7.59
N ILE A 171 9.89 24.32 -6.62
CA ILE A 171 9.04 23.14 -6.88
C ILE A 171 7.57 23.53 -7.13
N GLN A 172 7.09 24.61 -6.53
CA GLN A 172 5.71 25.07 -6.73
C GLN A 172 5.49 25.84 -8.05
N ARG A 173 6.55 26.36 -8.69
CA ARG A 173 6.44 27.20 -9.90
C ARG A 173 6.80 26.52 -11.22
N ALA A 174 7.38 25.31 -11.21
CA ALA A 174 7.78 24.65 -12.43
C ALA A 174 6.84 23.49 -12.77
N VAL A 175 5.91 23.75 -13.68
CA VAL A 175 5.39 22.73 -14.58
C VAL A 175 6.22 22.86 -15.88
N PRO A 176 7.37 22.20 -16.02
CA PRO A 176 7.98 22.06 -17.34
C PRO A 176 7.22 20.95 -18.07
N LYS A 177 6.74 21.26 -19.25
CA LYS A 177 6.09 20.29 -20.13
C LYS A 177 7.03 19.21 -20.65
N ASP A 178 8.34 19.37 -20.52
CA ASP A 178 9.33 18.51 -21.17
C ASP A 178 10.64 18.47 -20.35
N ASP A 179 10.65 17.77 -19.20
CA ASP A 179 11.94 17.39 -18.60
C ASP A 179 11.89 15.96 -18.07
N ILE A 180 11.97 15.02 -19.01
CA ILE A 180 12.31 13.63 -18.78
C ILE A 180 13.82 13.62 -18.56
N GLY A 181 14.24 13.66 -17.29
CA GLY A 181 15.62 13.32 -16.95
C GLY A 181 16.49 14.42 -16.35
N SER A 182 16.01 15.20 -15.37
CA SER A 182 16.96 15.91 -14.52
C SER A 182 17.68 14.89 -13.64
N LYS A 183 18.94 14.62 -13.94
CA LYS A 183 19.89 14.03 -12.98
C LYS A 183 19.88 14.93 -11.76
N SER A 184 19.65 14.38 -10.58
CA SER A 184 19.92 15.11 -9.33
C SER A 184 21.39 15.54 -9.36
N ASP A 185 21.65 16.85 -9.34
CA ASP A 185 22.98 17.45 -9.49
C ASP A 185 23.89 17.25 -8.26
N GLY A 186 23.73 16.16 -7.52
CA GLY A 186 24.59 15.78 -6.39
C GLY A 186 24.85 14.28 -6.38
N GLU A 187 26.06 13.88 -5.97
CA GLU A 187 26.33 12.46 -5.74
C GLU A 187 25.39 11.93 -4.65
N PRO A 188 24.89 10.67 -4.76
CA PRO A 188 24.01 10.05 -3.75
C PRO A 188 24.59 10.12 -2.33
N ALA A 189 25.91 10.09 -2.18
CA ALA A 189 26.60 10.19 -0.91
C ALA A 189 26.38 11.53 -0.20
N ASP A 190 26.40 12.64 -0.93
CA ASP A 190 26.21 13.99 -0.37
C ASP A 190 24.76 14.21 0.07
N SER A 191 23.81 13.76 -0.72
CA SER A 191 22.38 13.77 -0.37
C SER A 191 22.11 12.95 0.89
N VAL A 192 22.71 11.78 1.02
CA VAL A 192 22.60 10.91 2.20
C VAL A 192 23.22 11.57 3.44
N ALA A 193 24.39 12.20 3.32
CA ALA A 193 25.05 12.86 4.44
C ALA A 193 24.22 14.06 4.96
N SER A 194 23.73 14.89 4.06
CA SER A 194 22.85 16.03 4.37
C SER A 194 21.55 15.60 5.04
N SER A 195 20.87 14.60 4.47
CA SER A 195 19.63 14.03 5.03
C SER A 195 19.86 13.47 6.43
N ARG A 196 20.95 12.71 6.65
CA ARG A 196 21.27 12.17 7.98
C ARG A 196 21.54 13.25 9.01
N ALA A 197 22.21 14.34 8.64
CA ALA A 197 22.51 15.44 9.54
C ALA A 197 21.23 16.11 10.08
N GLU A 198 20.27 16.37 9.20
CA GLU A 198 18.99 16.98 9.60
C GLU A 198 18.10 16.02 10.38
N LEU A 199 18.06 14.77 9.98
CA LEU A 199 17.18 13.74 10.57
C LEU A 199 17.84 12.99 11.73
N ARG A 200 18.99 13.43 12.25
CA ARG A 200 19.75 12.76 13.32
C ARG A 200 18.95 12.46 14.59
N ALA A 201 17.93 13.26 14.87
CA ALA A 201 17.07 13.08 16.04
C ALA A 201 15.96 12.04 15.80
N VAL A 202 15.65 11.74 14.54
CA VAL A 202 14.59 10.83 14.09
C VAL A 202 15.17 9.47 13.76
N LEU A 203 16.29 9.43 13.03
CA LEU A 203 16.92 8.22 12.52
C LEU A 203 17.72 7.49 13.60
N SER A 204 17.60 6.17 13.66
CA SER A 204 18.50 5.35 14.47
C SER A 204 19.87 5.18 13.78
N ARG A 205 20.84 4.63 14.54
CA ARG A 205 22.15 4.28 13.99
C ARG A 205 22.09 3.16 12.94
N ASN A 206 21.01 2.37 12.99
CA ASN A 206 20.83 1.22 12.11
C ASN A 206 20.02 1.56 10.85
N ALA A 207 19.53 2.78 10.72
CA ALA A 207 18.78 3.22 9.54
C ALA A 207 19.67 3.16 8.29
N VAL A 208 19.19 2.51 7.26
CA VAL A 208 19.89 2.26 5.99
C VAL A 208 19.34 3.21 4.94
N PRO A 209 20.18 4.01 4.28
CA PRO A 209 19.75 4.93 3.23
C PRO A 209 19.61 4.20 1.89
N VAL A 210 18.43 4.31 1.30
CA VAL A 210 18.08 3.81 -0.02
C VAL A 210 17.81 5.03 -0.91
N PRO A 211 18.72 5.43 -1.79
CA PRO A 211 18.46 6.49 -2.75
C PRO A 211 17.34 6.09 -3.70
N PHE A 212 16.51 7.05 -4.08
CA PHE A 212 15.49 6.83 -5.09
C PHE A 212 15.54 7.90 -6.18
N ARG A 213 15.07 7.55 -7.36
CA ARG A 213 14.85 8.50 -8.44
C ARG A 213 13.39 8.96 -8.37
N LEU A 214 13.18 10.28 -8.26
CA LEU A 214 11.86 10.89 -8.28
C LEU A 214 11.50 11.25 -9.72
N LEU A 215 10.32 10.84 -10.17
CA LEU A 215 9.77 11.17 -11.46
C LEU A 215 8.95 12.46 -11.42
N GLY A 216 8.76 13.11 -12.56
CA GLY A 216 7.98 14.34 -12.66
C GLY A 216 6.51 14.18 -12.23
N ASP A 217 5.95 12.99 -12.28
CA ASP A 217 4.62 12.66 -11.77
C ASP A 217 4.60 12.23 -10.29
N GLY A 218 5.75 12.30 -9.60
CA GLY A 218 5.88 12.04 -8.17
C GLY A 218 6.19 10.60 -7.78
N LYS A 219 6.31 9.66 -8.72
CA LYS A 219 6.68 8.28 -8.40
C LYS A 219 8.14 8.16 -8.01
N MET A 220 8.40 7.33 -7.04
CA MET A 220 9.75 7.05 -6.54
C MET A 220 10.22 5.68 -7.04
N LEU A 221 11.37 5.64 -7.69
CA LEU A 221 11.98 4.41 -8.21
C LEU A 221 13.19 4.01 -7.38
N VAL A 222 13.24 2.74 -7.00
CA VAL A 222 14.38 2.11 -6.35
C VAL A 222 14.84 0.91 -7.16
N ARG A 223 16.09 0.50 -6.94
CA ARG A 223 16.62 -0.73 -7.49
C ARG A 223 16.55 -1.84 -6.45
N GLY A 224 15.98 -2.97 -6.86
CA GLY A 224 15.89 -4.16 -6.02
C GLY A 224 16.21 -5.41 -6.80
N ARG A 225 16.47 -6.51 -6.09
CA ARG A 225 16.62 -7.83 -6.70
C ARG A 225 16.01 -8.90 -5.82
N VAL A 226 15.57 -9.99 -6.42
CA VAL A 226 14.93 -11.09 -5.74
C VAL A 226 15.75 -12.36 -5.86
N SER A 227 15.77 -13.18 -4.82
CA SER A 227 16.46 -14.45 -4.86
C SER A 227 15.63 -15.54 -5.50
N ILE A 228 16.30 -16.44 -6.20
CA ILE A 228 15.74 -17.66 -6.77
C ILE A 228 16.29 -18.85 -5.98
N PRO A 229 15.42 -19.81 -5.59
CA PRO A 229 15.87 -20.93 -4.77
C PRO A 229 16.75 -21.95 -5.52
N PHE A 230 16.50 -22.14 -6.84
CA PHE A 230 17.18 -23.19 -7.59
C PHE A 230 17.45 -22.79 -9.06
N PRO A 231 18.73 -22.73 -9.49
CA PRO A 231 19.90 -22.69 -8.62
C PRO A 231 19.87 -21.40 -7.75
N PRO A 232 20.44 -21.42 -6.54
CA PRO A 232 20.45 -20.23 -5.70
C PRO A 232 21.17 -19.07 -6.41
N ARG A 233 20.45 -18.01 -6.73
CA ARG A 233 21.00 -16.80 -7.36
C ARG A 233 20.06 -15.63 -7.14
N PHE A 234 20.53 -14.43 -7.34
CA PHE A 234 19.69 -13.24 -7.44
C PHE A 234 19.31 -12.94 -8.89
N SER A 235 18.18 -12.28 -9.06
CA SER A 235 17.81 -11.65 -10.33
C SER A 235 18.86 -10.60 -10.74
N PRO A 236 18.84 -10.14 -11.99
CA PRO A 236 19.33 -8.80 -12.29
C PRO A 236 18.68 -7.75 -11.39
N TRP A 237 19.25 -6.57 -11.34
CA TRP A 237 18.62 -5.44 -10.67
C TRP A 237 17.35 -5.03 -11.38
N LEU A 238 16.26 -4.99 -10.65
CA LEU A 238 14.91 -4.66 -11.08
C LEU A 238 14.60 -3.22 -10.70
N THR A 239 13.86 -2.50 -11.52
CA THR A 239 13.30 -1.18 -11.20
C THR A 239 11.95 -1.39 -10.52
N LEU A 240 11.81 -0.91 -9.29
CA LEU A 240 10.60 -1.02 -8.46
C LEU A 240 10.08 0.37 -8.12
N VAL A 241 8.76 0.57 -8.15
CA VAL A 241 8.10 1.77 -7.63
C VAL A 241 7.84 1.58 -6.15
N ILE A 242 8.18 2.56 -5.30
CA ILE A 242 7.78 2.57 -3.89
C ILE A 242 6.29 2.91 -3.82
N ASP A 243 5.50 2.03 -3.20
CA ASP A 243 4.05 2.14 -3.20
C ASP A 243 3.46 1.77 -1.82
N THR A 244 3.13 2.77 -1.00
CA THR A 244 2.48 2.58 0.31
C THR A 244 0.98 2.28 0.19
N GLY A 245 0.39 2.47 -0.99
CA GLY A 245 -0.98 2.04 -1.31
C GLY A 245 -1.06 0.55 -1.66
N SER A 246 0.07 -0.16 -1.76
CA SER A 246 0.09 -1.59 -2.07
C SER A 246 0.32 -2.44 -0.81
N THR A 247 -0.62 -3.35 -0.52
CA THR A 247 -0.56 -4.23 0.68
C THR A 247 0.52 -5.30 0.59
N LYS A 248 0.95 -5.64 -0.61
CA LYS A 248 2.04 -6.60 -0.89
C LYS A 248 3.05 -5.98 -1.85
N CYS A 249 4.26 -6.50 -1.88
CA CYS A 249 5.11 -6.25 -3.04
C CYS A 249 4.45 -6.83 -4.28
N VAL A 250 4.73 -6.25 -5.45
CA VAL A 250 4.26 -6.76 -6.74
C VAL A 250 5.47 -7.06 -7.62
N LEU A 251 5.40 -8.18 -8.31
CA LEU A 251 6.35 -8.53 -9.36
C LEU A 251 5.56 -8.81 -10.65
N PHE A 252 5.84 -8.07 -11.70
CA PHE A 252 5.17 -8.28 -12.99
C PHE A 252 5.76 -9.48 -13.70
N GLU A 253 4.92 -10.42 -14.15
CA GLU A 253 5.39 -11.66 -14.81
C GLU A 253 6.17 -11.36 -16.07
N GLU A 254 5.74 -10.38 -16.84
CA GLU A 254 6.41 -9.97 -18.08
C GLU A 254 7.86 -9.54 -17.86
N ALA A 255 8.07 -8.82 -16.76
CA ALA A 255 9.39 -8.35 -16.36
C ALA A 255 10.29 -9.45 -15.77
N LEU A 256 9.70 -10.56 -15.37
CA LEU A 256 10.40 -11.71 -14.84
C LEU A 256 10.60 -12.85 -15.86
N ALA A 257 10.02 -12.74 -17.06
CA ALA A 257 9.95 -13.83 -18.04
C ALA A 257 11.31 -14.46 -18.35
N ASP A 258 12.33 -13.65 -18.64
CA ASP A 258 13.69 -14.12 -18.97
C ASP A 258 14.41 -14.77 -17.78
N PHE A 259 13.98 -14.46 -16.59
CA PHE A 259 14.59 -14.86 -15.34
C PHE A 259 13.84 -16.01 -14.67
N ALA A 260 12.51 -16.06 -14.77
CA ALA A 260 11.67 -17.06 -14.15
C ALA A 260 11.57 -18.36 -14.99
N ALA A 261 11.74 -18.28 -16.31
CA ALA A 261 11.60 -19.43 -17.22
C ALA A 261 12.62 -20.57 -16.93
N SER A 262 13.76 -20.24 -16.30
CA SER A 262 14.82 -21.22 -15.98
C SER A 262 14.79 -21.71 -14.53
N THR A 263 13.79 -21.33 -13.71
CA THR A 263 13.81 -21.54 -12.26
C THR A 263 12.57 -22.27 -11.76
N ARG A 264 12.71 -23.03 -10.67
CA ARG A 264 11.54 -23.51 -9.94
C ARG A 264 10.76 -22.33 -9.40
N PRO A 265 9.43 -22.28 -9.61
CA PRO A 265 8.61 -21.20 -9.07
C PRO A 265 8.74 -21.18 -7.54
N TRP A 266 8.68 -19.96 -6.97
CA TRP A 266 8.54 -19.79 -5.54
C TRP A 266 7.29 -20.53 -5.01
N PRO A 267 7.28 -20.98 -3.73
CA PRO A 267 6.03 -21.39 -3.10
C PRO A 267 4.99 -20.28 -3.28
N ALA A 268 3.79 -20.65 -3.76
CA ALA A 268 2.78 -19.65 -4.06
C ALA A 268 1.36 -20.19 -3.90
N LEU A 269 0.46 -19.34 -3.42
CA LEU A 269 -0.99 -19.51 -3.52
C LEU A 269 -1.45 -19.04 -4.90
N ARG A 270 -2.31 -19.81 -5.53
CA ARG A 270 -2.90 -19.51 -6.83
C ARG A 270 -4.42 -19.33 -6.71
N GLY A 271 -5.05 -18.88 -7.80
CA GLY A 271 -6.50 -18.67 -7.84
C GLY A 271 -6.95 -17.39 -7.11
N LEU A 272 -6.04 -16.45 -6.90
CA LEU A 272 -6.33 -15.18 -6.22
C LEU A 272 -6.60 -14.07 -7.22
N GLN A 273 -7.27 -13.02 -6.75
CA GLN A 273 -7.52 -11.78 -7.48
C GLN A 273 -6.73 -10.63 -6.86
N ALA A 274 -6.16 -9.80 -7.71
CA ALA A 274 -5.51 -8.56 -7.33
C ALA A 274 -6.36 -7.39 -7.85
N PRO A 275 -7.22 -6.78 -7.03
CA PRO A 275 -7.93 -5.57 -7.42
C PRO A 275 -6.95 -4.42 -7.58
N THR A 276 -7.12 -3.64 -8.63
CA THR A 276 -6.33 -2.44 -8.94
C THR A 276 -7.28 -1.34 -9.43
N LEU A 277 -6.87 -0.08 -9.39
CA LEU A 277 -7.68 1.02 -9.94
C LEU A 277 -7.95 0.91 -11.45
N VAL A 278 -7.25 0.03 -12.14
CA VAL A 278 -7.46 -0.24 -13.57
C VAL A 278 -8.16 -1.59 -13.81
N GLY A 279 -8.80 -2.14 -12.78
CA GLY A 279 -9.50 -3.42 -12.81
C GLY A 279 -8.80 -4.52 -12.02
N ALA A 280 -9.45 -5.69 -11.90
CA ALA A 280 -8.90 -6.84 -11.21
C ALA A 280 -8.04 -7.69 -12.17
N SER A 281 -6.94 -8.22 -11.68
CA SER A 281 -6.06 -9.15 -12.38
C SER A 281 -5.93 -10.45 -11.62
N SER A 282 -5.82 -11.57 -12.32
CA SER A 282 -5.43 -12.83 -11.68
C SER A 282 -4.01 -12.74 -11.13
N ALA A 283 -3.83 -13.18 -9.91
CA ALA A 283 -2.55 -13.13 -9.23
C ALA A 283 -2.23 -14.44 -8.51
N ARG A 284 -0.95 -14.71 -8.33
CA ARG A 284 -0.45 -15.70 -7.37
C ARG A 284 0.33 -14.96 -6.28
N LEU A 285 0.07 -15.30 -5.03
CA LEU A 285 0.84 -14.78 -3.91
C LEU A 285 2.03 -15.70 -3.67
N ALA A 286 3.23 -15.21 -3.94
CA ALA A 286 4.48 -15.93 -3.79
C ALA A 286 5.25 -15.46 -2.57
N ARG A 287 5.93 -16.40 -1.88
CA ARG A 287 6.92 -16.09 -0.86
C ARG A 287 8.31 -16.09 -1.48
N VAL A 288 8.84 -14.88 -1.68
CA VAL A 288 10.18 -14.66 -2.19
C VAL A 288 11.18 -14.88 -1.05
N PRO A 289 12.16 -15.80 -1.19
CA PRO A 289 13.10 -16.10 -0.10
C PRO A 289 13.86 -14.87 0.39
N TYR A 290 14.33 -14.02 -0.53
CA TYR A 290 14.95 -12.74 -0.22
C TYR A 290 14.59 -11.69 -1.26
N LEU A 291 14.26 -10.49 -0.79
CA LEU A 291 14.26 -9.25 -1.56
C LEU A 291 15.36 -8.35 -1.01
N GLU A 292 16.18 -7.81 -1.90
CA GLU A 292 17.31 -6.95 -1.55
C GLU A 292 17.19 -5.63 -2.31
N LEU A 293 17.39 -4.52 -1.62
CA LEU A 293 17.43 -3.17 -2.20
C LEU A 293 18.87 -2.69 -2.28
N GLU A 294 19.18 -2.01 -3.39
CA GLU A 294 20.42 -1.26 -3.53
C GLU A 294 20.42 -0.07 -2.57
N ALA A 295 21.43 0.03 -1.73
CA ALA A 295 21.52 1.06 -0.70
C ALA A 295 22.95 1.55 -0.52
N VAL A 296 23.12 2.75 0.05
CA VAL A 296 24.47 3.32 0.26
C VAL A 296 25.16 2.63 1.43
N GLY A 297 26.37 2.16 1.17
CA GLY A 297 27.23 1.49 2.15
C GLY A 297 27.03 -0.01 2.25
N ARG A 298 25.81 -0.50 2.20
CA ARG A 298 25.48 -1.94 2.17
C ARG A 298 24.08 -2.16 1.62
N ASP A 299 23.90 -3.21 0.84
CA ASP A 299 22.57 -3.59 0.36
C ASP A 299 21.66 -4.02 1.52
N LEU A 300 20.39 -3.66 1.42
CA LEU A 300 19.39 -3.97 2.43
C LEU A 300 18.61 -5.21 2.01
N ARG A 301 18.82 -6.31 2.72
CA ARG A 301 18.18 -7.60 2.43
C ARG A 301 17.10 -7.94 3.45
N ARG A 302 15.95 -8.42 2.96
CA ARG A 302 14.88 -8.97 3.78
C ARG A 302 14.50 -10.37 3.33
N ALA A 303 14.39 -11.30 4.30
CA ALA A 303 13.96 -12.67 4.04
C ALA A 303 12.44 -12.81 4.09
N GLY A 304 11.91 -13.76 3.30
CA GLY A 304 10.51 -14.18 3.37
C GLY A 304 9.52 -13.08 3.01
N VAL A 305 9.77 -12.34 1.92
CA VAL A 305 8.90 -11.26 1.47
C VAL A 305 7.77 -11.81 0.61
N ASP A 306 6.54 -11.45 0.95
CA ASP A 306 5.38 -11.85 0.20
C ASP A 306 5.17 -10.89 -0.97
N ALA A 307 5.05 -11.45 -2.17
CA ALA A 307 4.86 -10.71 -3.40
C ALA A 307 3.72 -11.30 -4.23
N ALA A 308 2.82 -10.44 -4.68
CA ALA A 308 1.89 -10.82 -5.73
C ALA A 308 2.62 -10.83 -7.07
N VAL A 309 2.59 -11.95 -7.73
CA VAL A 309 3.13 -12.12 -9.07
C VAL A 309 1.96 -12.18 -10.02
N MET A 310 1.94 -11.26 -10.98
CA MET A 310 0.77 -11.05 -11.84
C MET A 310 1.14 -10.51 -13.21
N GLN A 311 0.33 -10.83 -14.20
CA GLN A 311 0.27 -10.10 -15.47
C GLN A 311 -0.66 -8.91 -15.29
N SER A 312 -0.20 -7.72 -15.65
CA SER A 312 -1.02 -6.53 -15.52
C SER A 312 -0.71 -5.50 -16.60
N PRO A 313 -1.72 -4.92 -17.25
CA PRO A 313 -1.55 -3.80 -18.18
C PRO A 313 -0.76 -2.64 -17.58
N LEU A 314 -0.77 -2.54 -16.25
CA LEU A 314 -0.08 -1.52 -15.50
C LEU A 314 1.45 -1.58 -15.65
N SER A 315 2.04 -2.77 -15.82
CA SER A 315 3.48 -2.92 -16.16
C SER A 315 3.85 -2.04 -17.35
N GLY A 316 3.07 -2.14 -18.43
CA GLY A 316 3.28 -1.34 -19.63
C GLY A 316 2.97 0.16 -19.43
N VAL A 317 1.96 0.49 -18.62
CA VAL A 317 1.62 1.89 -18.31
C VAL A 317 2.75 2.55 -17.52
N LEU A 318 3.22 1.89 -16.46
CA LEU A 318 4.33 2.39 -15.64
C LEU A 318 5.62 2.48 -16.44
N SER A 319 5.96 1.45 -17.22
CA SER A 319 7.18 1.44 -18.03
C SER A 319 7.20 2.57 -19.05
N ARG A 320 6.07 2.89 -19.68
CA ARG A 320 5.97 4.06 -20.58
C ARG A 320 6.12 5.38 -19.83
N ALA A 321 5.50 5.52 -18.67
CA ALA A 321 5.60 6.73 -17.87
C ALA A 321 7.02 6.97 -17.32
N VAL A 322 7.74 5.89 -17.04
CA VAL A 322 9.12 5.92 -16.50
C VAL A 322 10.17 6.03 -17.61
N GLY A 323 9.87 5.60 -18.83
CA GLY A 323 10.81 5.52 -19.96
C GLY A 323 11.78 4.32 -19.88
N GLU A 324 11.57 3.41 -18.94
CA GLU A 324 12.32 2.15 -18.80
C GLU A 324 11.42 1.04 -18.24
N PRO A 325 11.79 -0.24 -18.35
CA PRO A 325 11.00 -1.33 -17.77
C PRO A 325 10.81 -1.18 -16.28
N VAL A 326 9.56 -1.13 -15.82
CA VAL A 326 9.18 -1.25 -14.40
C VAL A 326 8.82 -2.70 -14.12
N HIS A 327 9.52 -3.29 -13.16
CA HIS A 327 9.45 -4.72 -12.86
C HIS A 327 8.46 -5.05 -11.74
N GLY A 328 8.05 -4.06 -10.96
CA GLY A 328 7.13 -4.28 -9.85
C GLY A 328 7.01 -3.10 -8.91
N LEU A 329 6.38 -3.37 -7.74
CA LEU A 329 6.16 -2.40 -6.69
C LEU A 329 6.80 -2.88 -5.38
N LEU A 330 7.35 -1.96 -4.62
CA LEU A 330 7.82 -2.17 -3.26
C LEU A 330 6.71 -1.74 -2.30
N GLY A 331 5.93 -2.72 -1.84
CA GLY A 331 4.75 -2.50 -1.01
C GLY A 331 4.94 -2.82 0.47
N TYR A 332 3.82 -2.81 1.19
CA TYR A 332 3.76 -3.00 2.64
C TYR A 332 4.43 -4.30 3.12
N SER A 333 4.27 -5.42 2.43
CA SER A 333 4.88 -6.69 2.85
C SER A 333 6.40 -6.63 3.04
N PHE A 334 7.08 -5.65 2.43
CA PHE A 334 8.47 -5.31 2.69
C PHE A 334 8.59 -4.16 3.70
N LEU A 335 7.85 -3.06 3.49
CA LEU A 335 7.99 -1.82 4.25
C LEU A 335 7.61 -1.99 5.73
N ARG A 336 6.68 -2.86 6.08
CA ARG A 336 6.23 -3.12 7.47
C ARG A 336 7.34 -3.54 8.43
N HIS A 337 8.45 -4.02 7.92
CA HIS A 337 9.60 -4.44 8.73
C HIS A 337 10.49 -3.28 9.17
N PHE A 338 10.17 -2.08 8.75
CA PHE A 338 10.97 -0.87 8.98
C PHE A 338 10.10 0.28 9.47
N ARG A 339 10.74 1.22 10.12
CA ARG A 339 10.27 2.59 10.16
C ARG A 339 10.83 3.25 8.90
N ALA A 340 9.96 3.68 8.02
CA ALA A 340 10.35 4.32 6.76
C ALA A 340 10.36 5.83 6.93
N THR A 341 11.45 6.49 6.54
CA THR A 341 11.54 7.96 6.52
C THR A 341 11.91 8.39 5.11
N ILE A 342 10.99 9.01 4.40
CA ILE A 342 11.14 9.40 3.00
C ILE A 342 11.50 10.88 2.96
N ASP A 343 12.74 11.18 2.66
CA ASP A 343 13.24 12.54 2.43
C ASP A 343 13.09 12.88 0.94
N TYR A 344 11.92 13.40 0.59
CA TYR A 344 11.62 13.75 -0.81
C TYR A 344 12.57 14.82 -1.36
N PRO A 345 12.88 15.91 -0.63
CA PRO A 345 13.80 16.92 -1.11
C PRO A 345 15.19 16.41 -1.48
N ARG A 346 15.66 15.33 -0.79
CA ARG A 346 17.01 14.78 -1.02
C ARG A 346 17.01 13.44 -1.73
N HIS A 347 15.83 12.94 -2.10
CA HIS A 347 15.64 11.68 -2.80
C HIS A 347 16.26 10.47 -2.07
N VAL A 348 16.08 10.42 -0.74
CA VAL A 348 16.59 9.32 0.10
C VAL A 348 15.47 8.76 0.96
N MET A 349 15.26 7.45 0.89
CA MET A 349 14.41 6.73 1.82
C MET A 349 15.30 6.05 2.88
N TRP A 350 15.06 6.37 4.15
CA TRP A 350 15.71 5.70 5.27
C TRP A 350 14.84 4.56 5.75
N LEU A 351 15.40 3.36 5.80
CA LEU A 351 14.74 2.17 6.32
C LEU A 351 15.42 1.75 7.62
N ASP A 352 14.75 2.01 8.74
CA ASP A 352 15.22 1.69 10.08
C ASP A 352 14.58 0.40 10.57
N PRO A 353 15.35 -0.71 10.70
CA PRO A 353 14.79 -2.00 11.06
C PRO A 353 14.04 -1.95 12.39
N GLN A 354 12.82 -2.49 12.42
CA GLN A 354 12.04 -2.64 13.63
C GLN A 354 12.64 -3.72 14.54
N PRO A 355 12.97 -3.42 15.81
CA PRO A 355 13.51 -4.43 16.71
C PRO A 355 12.48 -5.51 17.04
N GLY A 356 12.94 -6.76 17.16
CA GLY A 356 12.14 -7.88 17.64
C GLY A 356 11.26 -8.58 16.60
N GLY A 357 11.41 -8.30 15.31
CA GLY A 357 10.66 -8.99 14.26
C GLY A 357 9.15 -8.87 14.50
N TRP A 358 8.58 -7.70 14.27
CA TRP A 358 7.15 -7.51 14.41
C TRP A 358 6.38 -8.40 13.42
N ASP A 359 5.64 -9.34 13.96
CA ASP A 359 4.66 -10.15 13.24
C ASP A 359 3.34 -10.01 14.01
N ASP A 360 2.49 -9.14 13.52
CA ASP A 360 1.16 -8.91 14.05
C ASP A 360 0.16 -10.00 13.62
N ARG A 361 0.61 -10.91 12.73
CA ARG A 361 -0.26 -11.90 12.09
C ARG A 361 0.40 -13.27 11.96
N PRO A 362 0.60 -13.98 13.08
CA PRO A 362 1.26 -15.29 13.07
C PRO A 362 0.50 -16.34 12.25
N TYR A 363 -0.79 -16.10 11.97
CA TYR A 363 -1.67 -16.99 11.21
C TYR A 363 -2.09 -16.44 9.85
N GLU A 364 -1.46 -15.38 9.36
CA GLU A 364 -1.79 -14.74 8.08
C GLU A 364 -1.99 -15.74 6.92
N TYR A 365 -1.21 -16.83 6.91
CA TYR A 365 -1.30 -17.87 5.88
C TYR A 365 -1.84 -19.18 6.40
N SER A 366 -2.44 -19.20 7.59
CA SER A 366 -3.12 -20.34 8.14
C SER A 366 -4.62 -20.08 8.20
N HIS A 367 -5.30 -20.34 7.09
CA HIS A 367 -6.71 -20.08 6.89
C HIS A 367 -7.38 -21.09 5.96
N VAL A 368 -8.62 -20.82 5.56
CA VAL A 368 -9.43 -21.71 4.73
C VAL A 368 -9.28 -21.48 3.23
N GLY A 369 -8.68 -20.36 2.80
CA GLY A 369 -8.38 -20.06 1.39
C GLY A 369 -9.44 -19.25 0.67
N LEU A 370 -10.19 -18.41 1.37
CA LEU A 370 -11.16 -17.47 0.81
C LEU A 370 -10.60 -16.05 0.73
N GLN A 371 -10.89 -15.37 -0.35
CA GLN A 371 -10.71 -13.93 -0.50
C GLN A 371 -12.10 -13.29 -0.58
N LEU A 372 -12.34 -12.27 0.25
CA LEU A 372 -13.64 -11.64 0.43
C LEU A 372 -13.60 -10.17 0.03
N GLU A 373 -14.75 -9.63 -0.36
CA GLU A 373 -14.98 -8.19 -0.53
C GLU A 373 -16.34 -7.78 0.03
N ARG A 374 -16.49 -6.48 0.33
CA ARG A 374 -17.77 -5.89 0.70
C ARG A 374 -18.46 -5.33 -0.55
N ARG A 375 -19.71 -5.76 -0.82
CA ARG A 375 -20.57 -5.16 -1.83
C ARG A 375 -21.89 -4.72 -1.19
N GLY A 376 -22.01 -3.45 -0.91
CA GLY A 376 -23.10 -2.94 -0.11
C GLY A 376 -23.14 -3.59 1.28
N ALA A 377 -24.26 -4.18 1.67
CA ALA A 377 -24.37 -4.89 2.95
C ALA A 377 -23.81 -6.32 2.92
N ALA A 378 -23.53 -6.88 1.75
CA ALA A 378 -23.13 -8.28 1.59
C ALA A 378 -21.60 -8.45 1.60
N LEU A 379 -21.12 -9.52 2.23
CA LEU A 379 -19.74 -10.02 2.09
C LEU A 379 -19.73 -11.17 1.07
N ARG A 380 -18.92 -11.03 0.02
CA ARG A 380 -18.87 -12.02 -1.06
C ARG A 380 -17.48 -12.62 -1.22
N VAL A 381 -17.46 -13.89 -1.57
CA VAL A 381 -16.24 -14.57 -2.01
C VAL A 381 -15.89 -14.05 -3.42
N ILE A 382 -14.71 -13.44 -3.57
CA ILE A 382 -14.20 -12.99 -4.88
C ILE A 382 -13.21 -13.98 -5.48
N ALA A 383 -12.52 -14.72 -4.64
CA ALA A 383 -11.60 -15.76 -5.10
C ALA A 383 -11.46 -16.88 -4.07
N VAL A 384 -11.07 -18.05 -4.55
CA VAL A 384 -10.80 -19.23 -3.74
C VAL A 384 -9.42 -19.75 -4.11
N ALA A 385 -8.52 -19.83 -3.12
CA ALA A 385 -7.16 -20.31 -3.33
C ALA A 385 -7.16 -21.79 -3.75
N GLU A 386 -6.47 -22.11 -4.84
CA GLU A 386 -6.38 -23.46 -5.40
C GLU A 386 -5.83 -24.46 -4.37
N GLY A 387 -6.47 -25.62 -4.26
CA GLY A 387 -6.10 -26.70 -3.34
C GLY A 387 -6.36 -26.40 -1.85
N SER A 388 -6.94 -25.25 -1.54
CA SER A 388 -7.31 -24.86 -0.18
C SER A 388 -8.46 -25.70 0.39
N PRO A 389 -8.74 -25.61 1.72
CA PRO A 389 -9.93 -26.23 2.30
C PRO A 389 -11.24 -25.76 1.68
N ALA A 390 -11.36 -24.49 1.33
CA ALA A 390 -12.53 -23.92 0.69
C ALA A 390 -12.73 -24.45 -0.73
N ASP A 391 -11.66 -24.54 -1.52
CA ASP A 391 -11.68 -25.12 -2.88
C ASP A 391 -12.14 -26.58 -2.85
N LYS A 392 -11.59 -27.40 -1.96
CA LYS A 392 -11.99 -28.80 -1.78
C LYS A 392 -13.42 -28.99 -1.30
N ALA A 393 -13.97 -27.98 -0.65
CA ALA A 393 -15.37 -27.98 -0.21
C ALA A 393 -16.34 -27.50 -1.30
N GLY A 394 -15.86 -27.07 -2.46
CA GLY A 394 -16.66 -26.58 -3.59
C GLY A 394 -17.26 -25.20 -3.37
N ILE A 395 -16.61 -24.35 -2.56
CA ILE A 395 -16.95 -22.94 -2.41
C ILE A 395 -16.50 -22.20 -3.67
N LEU A 396 -17.31 -21.30 -4.18
CA LEU A 396 -17.08 -20.63 -5.45
C LEU A 396 -17.08 -19.09 -5.28
N PRO A 397 -16.38 -18.38 -6.15
CA PRO A 397 -16.57 -16.93 -6.29
C PRO A 397 -18.05 -16.59 -6.52
N GLY A 398 -18.54 -15.55 -5.87
CA GLY A 398 -19.93 -15.12 -5.88
C GLY A 398 -20.76 -15.62 -4.70
N ASP A 399 -20.30 -16.63 -3.95
CA ASP A 399 -20.98 -17.05 -2.72
C ASP A 399 -20.98 -15.90 -1.70
N GLU A 400 -22.10 -15.71 -1.00
CA GLU A 400 -22.27 -14.68 0.03
C GLU A 400 -22.00 -15.30 1.40
N VAL A 401 -21.14 -14.66 2.20
CA VAL A 401 -20.86 -15.07 3.57
C VAL A 401 -21.98 -14.56 4.48
N VAL A 402 -22.66 -15.48 5.16
CA VAL A 402 -23.77 -15.17 6.07
C VAL A 402 -23.32 -15.21 7.53
N ALA A 403 -22.54 -16.23 7.90
CA ALA A 403 -22.03 -16.39 9.26
C ALA A 403 -20.65 -17.05 9.29
N VAL A 404 -19.86 -16.77 10.32
CA VAL A 404 -18.61 -17.47 10.65
C VAL A 404 -18.67 -17.88 12.13
N ASP A 405 -18.41 -19.16 12.40
CA ASP A 405 -18.47 -19.75 13.74
C ASP A 405 -19.80 -19.41 14.48
N GLU A 406 -20.94 -19.59 13.75
CA GLU A 406 -22.32 -19.32 14.19
C GLU A 406 -22.66 -17.84 14.39
N GLU A 407 -21.70 -16.92 14.30
CA GLU A 407 -21.94 -15.49 14.41
C GLU A 407 -22.25 -14.88 13.03
N GLN A 408 -23.36 -14.16 12.94
CA GLN A 408 -23.77 -13.45 11.71
C GLN A 408 -22.73 -12.39 11.36
N VAL A 409 -22.37 -12.30 10.07
CA VAL A 409 -21.38 -11.31 9.59
C VAL A 409 -22.02 -9.94 9.30
N SER A 410 -23.34 -9.83 9.39
CA SER A 410 -24.05 -8.56 9.24
C SER A 410 -23.59 -7.60 10.33
N GLY A 411 -23.10 -6.41 9.92
CA GLY A 411 -22.59 -5.40 10.84
C GLY A 411 -21.13 -5.58 11.29
N LEU A 412 -20.48 -6.69 10.92
CA LEU A 412 -19.06 -6.85 11.13
C LEU A 412 -18.29 -6.27 9.94
N ASP A 413 -17.17 -5.61 10.20
CA ASP A 413 -16.28 -5.16 9.10
C ASP A 413 -15.57 -6.34 8.44
N LEU A 414 -15.19 -6.12 7.17
CA LEU A 414 -14.56 -7.13 6.33
C LEU A 414 -13.29 -7.72 6.99
N LEU A 415 -12.51 -6.85 7.64
CA LEU A 415 -11.29 -7.24 8.33
C LEU A 415 -11.58 -8.22 9.47
N THR A 416 -12.56 -7.92 10.30
CA THR A 416 -13.01 -8.78 11.41
C THR A 416 -13.46 -10.16 10.90
N VAL A 417 -14.26 -10.20 9.85
CA VAL A 417 -14.75 -11.48 9.29
C VAL A 417 -13.59 -12.31 8.73
N THR A 418 -12.72 -11.68 7.96
CA THR A 418 -11.58 -12.38 7.37
C THR A 418 -10.66 -12.95 8.47
N ARG A 419 -10.44 -12.18 9.53
CA ARG A 419 -9.63 -12.60 10.69
C ARG A 419 -10.17 -13.81 11.43
N ARG A 420 -11.47 -14.00 11.45
CA ARG A 420 -12.09 -15.22 12.02
C ARG A 420 -11.80 -16.47 11.20
N LEU A 421 -11.52 -16.31 9.91
CA LEU A 421 -11.15 -17.41 9.05
C LEU A 421 -9.71 -17.89 9.29
N GLU A 422 -8.87 -17.09 9.92
CA GLU A 422 -7.50 -17.42 10.31
C GLU A 422 -7.45 -18.17 11.65
N GLY A 423 -6.33 -18.80 11.92
CA GLY A 423 -6.07 -19.43 13.22
C GLY A 423 -5.01 -20.53 13.13
N PRO A 424 -4.73 -21.20 14.25
CA PRO A 424 -3.74 -22.27 14.29
C PRO A 424 -4.03 -23.34 13.26
N PRO A 425 -3.03 -23.85 12.53
CA PRO A 425 -3.21 -24.96 11.59
C PRO A 425 -3.84 -26.17 12.27
N GLY A 426 -4.79 -26.82 11.60
CA GLY A 426 -5.51 -27.97 12.12
C GLY A 426 -6.77 -27.62 12.94
N THR A 427 -6.98 -26.35 13.31
CA THR A 427 -8.25 -25.93 13.93
C THR A 427 -9.38 -25.85 12.91
N ARG A 428 -10.61 -25.93 13.39
CA ARG A 428 -11.81 -25.86 12.53
C ARG A 428 -12.44 -24.47 12.63
N THR A 429 -13.13 -24.08 11.56
CA THR A 429 -14.05 -22.95 11.52
C THR A 429 -15.29 -23.38 10.72
N ALA A 430 -16.44 -22.93 11.13
CA ALA A 430 -17.70 -23.10 10.41
C ALA A 430 -17.98 -21.83 9.62
N ILE A 431 -18.32 -21.98 8.33
CA ILE A 431 -18.71 -20.85 7.49
C ILE A 431 -20.06 -21.16 6.83
N THR A 432 -21.02 -20.27 7.03
CA THR A 432 -22.33 -20.37 6.37
C THR A 432 -22.34 -19.47 5.17
N LEU A 433 -22.57 -20.05 4.02
CA LEU A 433 -22.61 -19.36 2.72
C LEU A 433 -23.99 -19.48 2.10
N ARG A 434 -24.39 -18.41 1.39
CA ARG A 434 -25.59 -18.37 0.56
C ARG A 434 -25.21 -18.35 -0.91
N ARG A 435 -25.78 -19.29 -1.67
CA ARG A 435 -25.69 -19.37 -3.14
C ARG A 435 -27.11 -19.36 -3.73
N GLY A 436 -27.52 -18.25 -4.31
CA GLY A 436 -28.92 -18.02 -4.68
C GLY A 436 -29.81 -18.03 -3.46
N SER A 437 -30.81 -18.93 -3.42
CA SER A 437 -31.73 -19.10 -2.29
C SER A 437 -31.28 -20.16 -1.27
N VAL A 438 -30.14 -20.82 -1.50
CA VAL A 438 -29.70 -21.93 -0.65
C VAL A 438 -28.61 -21.47 0.29
N GLU A 439 -28.81 -21.70 1.58
CA GLU A 439 -27.77 -21.55 2.61
C GLU A 439 -27.18 -22.90 2.97
N ARG A 440 -25.86 -22.92 3.12
CA ARG A 440 -25.13 -24.11 3.53
C ARG A 440 -23.95 -23.77 4.44
N THR A 441 -23.82 -24.55 5.52
CA THR A 441 -22.69 -24.44 6.44
C THR A 441 -21.60 -25.44 6.08
N TYR A 442 -20.37 -24.97 6.00
CA TYR A 442 -19.18 -25.76 5.74
C TYR A 442 -18.29 -25.78 6.98
N SER A 443 -17.88 -26.94 7.45
CA SER A 443 -16.87 -27.07 8.51
C SER A 443 -15.49 -27.27 7.85
N LEU A 444 -14.65 -26.24 7.90
CA LEU A 444 -13.37 -26.21 7.23
C LEU A 444 -12.21 -26.31 8.24
N VAL A 445 -11.14 -26.99 7.84
CA VAL A 445 -9.92 -27.10 8.65
C VAL A 445 -8.91 -26.08 8.15
N ARG A 446 -8.48 -25.18 9.03
CA ARG A 446 -7.44 -24.21 8.70
C ARG A 446 -6.13 -24.91 8.37
N ARG A 447 -5.48 -24.49 7.31
CA ARG A 447 -4.18 -25.03 6.88
C ARG A 447 -3.23 -23.90 6.60
N ARG A 448 -1.94 -24.13 6.83
CA ARG A 448 -0.91 -23.25 6.32
C ARG A 448 -0.88 -23.38 4.80
N LEU A 449 -1.17 -22.28 4.09
CA LEU A 449 -1.30 -22.26 2.64
C LEU A 449 -0.05 -21.73 1.94
N LEU A 450 0.81 -20.97 2.66
CA LEU A 450 2.06 -20.38 2.16
C LEU A 450 3.20 -20.50 3.17
#